data_b4bf4e986d46c0cd8f9cc7570e6d422e
#
_entry.id   b4bf4e986d46c0cd8f9cc7570e6d422e
#
_cell.length_a   1.000
_cell.length_b   1.000
_cell.length_c   1.000
_cell.angle_alpha   90.00
_cell.angle_beta   90.00
_cell.angle_gamma   90.00
#
_symmetry.space_group_name_H-M   'P 1'
#
loop_
_entity.id
_entity.type
_entity.pdbx_description
1 polymer ?
#
loop_
_entity_poly.entity_id
_entity_poly.type
_entity_poly.pdbx_seq_one_letter_code
_entity_poly.pdbx_strand_id
1 'polypeptide(L)'
;MAEDSGEGIYRAMVEDKDGLPVLGLAAVKLGVRPGVDIVPDQQGMVHRPHFRPGDANGLSCSPTIQDLPPFAIPIEWGGSNPRTVVWRIEPTDLGAELVAQEDTAPQSKGRHISIGPSGAMPFDEYLRAVQATRSKWTKVTNC
;
A
#
# COMPACT_ATOMS: atom_id res chain seq x y z
N MET A 1 -0.34 22.29 9.61
CA MET A 1 -1.17 22.37 9.42
C MET A 1 -1.98 21.52 8.61
N ALA A 2 -2.66 21.96 8.02
CA ALA A 2 -3.69 21.23 7.40
C ALA A 2 -3.27 20.22 6.39
N GLU A 3 -2.03 20.19 6.11
CA GLU A 3 -1.57 19.26 5.13
C GLU A 3 -1.85 17.84 5.52
N ASP A 4 -1.92 17.55 6.79
CA ASP A 4 -2.19 16.18 7.20
C ASP A 4 -3.66 15.80 7.10
N SER A 5 -4.52 16.78 6.90
CA SER A 5 -5.93 16.51 6.70
C SER A 5 -6.24 16.16 5.26
N GLY A 6 -5.30 16.33 4.35
CA GLY A 6 -5.52 16.04 2.95
C GLY A 6 -5.41 14.56 2.63
N GLU A 7 -5.80 14.23 1.42
CA GLU A 7 -5.66 12.88 0.94
C GLU A 7 -4.24 12.62 0.49
N GLY A 8 -3.85 11.37 0.53
CA GLY A 8 -2.53 10.94 0.13
C GLY A 8 -2.53 9.45 -0.11
N ILE A 9 -1.37 8.83 -0.01
CA ILE A 9 -1.26 7.38 -0.11
C ILE A 9 -0.71 6.91 1.23
N TYR A 10 -1.56 6.30 2.03
CA TYR A 10 -1.23 5.87 3.38
C TYR A 10 -1.25 4.35 3.49
N ARG A 11 -0.37 3.83 4.33
CA ARG A 11 -0.34 2.42 4.65
C ARG A 11 0.19 2.24 6.07
N ALA A 12 -0.41 1.34 6.83
CA ALA A 12 0.08 1.01 8.17
C ALA A 12 1.07 -0.14 8.07
N MET A 13 2.27 0.07 8.56
CA MET A 13 3.33 -0.94 8.49
C MET A 13 4.17 -0.90 9.76
N VAL A 14 4.82 -2.03 10.03
CA VAL A 14 5.75 -2.15 11.16
C VAL A 14 7.05 -1.43 10.81
N GLU A 15 7.61 -0.74 11.77
CA GLU A 15 8.87 -0.01 11.59
C GLU A 15 10.05 -0.92 11.92
N ASP A 16 11.06 -0.92 11.05
CA ASP A 16 12.27 -1.68 11.26
C ASP A 16 13.28 -0.86 12.07
N LYS A 17 14.37 -1.50 12.43
CA LYS A 17 15.41 -0.88 13.28
C LYS A 17 16.03 0.36 12.67
N ASP A 18 16.06 0.43 11.34
CA ASP A 18 16.65 1.58 10.63
C ASP A 18 15.65 2.72 10.43
N GLY A 19 14.46 2.62 11.00
CA GLY A 19 13.46 3.69 10.88
C GLY A 19 12.65 3.66 9.59
N LEU A 20 12.73 2.57 8.84
CA LEU A 20 12.00 2.39 7.59
C LEU A 20 11.03 1.21 7.72
N PRO A 21 10.08 1.05 6.78
CA PRO A 21 9.15 -0.08 6.87
C PRO A 21 9.88 -1.42 6.76
N VAL A 22 9.37 -2.41 7.48
CA VAL A 22 9.90 -3.77 7.38
C VAL A 22 9.51 -4.36 6.04
N LEU A 23 10.47 -4.96 5.33
CA LEU A 23 10.17 -5.69 4.10
C LEU A 23 9.64 -7.06 4.44
N GLY A 24 8.64 -7.52 3.67
CA GLY A 24 8.12 -8.86 3.86
C GLY A 24 6.75 -9.01 3.23
N LEU A 25 6.30 -10.25 3.13
CA LEU A 25 5.03 -10.59 2.48
C LEU A 25 3.94 -10.75 3.53
N ALA A 26 3.56 -9.66 4.15
CA ALA A 26 2.50 -9.66 5.15
C ALA A 26 1.73 -8.34 5.07
N ALA A 27 0.54 -8.34 5.64
CA ALA A 27 -0.37 -7.20 5.55
C ALA A 27 0.23 -5.91 6.11
N VAL A 28 1.10 -6.02 7.10
CA VAL A 28 1.68 -4.85 7.79
C VAL A 28 3.16 -4.66 7.47
N LYS A 29 3.60 -5.22 6.35
CA LYS A 29 4.97 -5.08 5.88
C LYS A 29 4.96 -4.54 4.46
N LEU A 30 6.11 -4.11 3.98
CA LEU A 30 6.22 -3.62 2.62
C LEU A 30 6.54 -4.77 1.69
N GLY A 31 5.51 -5.26 1.02
CA GLY A 31 5.60 -6.36 0.08
C GLY A 31 4.21 -6.73 -0.40
N VAL A 32 4.15 -7.55 -1.42
CA VAL A 32 2.89 -7.92 -2.07
C VAL A 32 2.81 -9.43 -2.12
N ARG A 33 1.71 -9.98 -1.64
CA ARG A 33 1.52 -11.43 -1.57
C ARG A 33 0.86 -11.93 -2.85
N PRO A 34 1.54 -12.82 -3.62
CA PRO A 34 0.91 -13.36 -4.83
C PRO A 34 -0.26 -14.25 -4.45
N GLY A 35 -1.36 -14.09 -5.19
CA GLY A 35 -2.59 -14.82 -4.90
C GLY A 35 -3.47 -14.18 -3.84
N VAL A 36 -2.98 -13.15 -3.15
CA VAL A 36 -3.75 -12.44 -2.13
C VAL A 36 -3.86 -10.96 -2.50
N ASP A 37 -2.73 -10.28 -2.63
CA ASP A 37 -2.71 -8.86 -2.94
C ASP A 37 -2.72 -8.60 -4.44
N ILE A 38 -2.18 -9.52 -5.22
CA ILE A 38 -2.21 -9.47 -6.67
C ILE A 38 -2.13 -10.90 -7.19
N VAL A 39 -2.80 -11.19 -8.30
CA VAL A 39 -2.84 -12.53 -8.86
C VAL A 39 -2.09 -12.55 -10.18
N PRO A 40 -0.91 -13.21 -10.24
CA PRO A 40 -0.21 -13.37 -11.51
C PRO A 40 -1.01 -14.24 -12.48
N ASP A 41 -0.87 -13.98 -13.77
CA ASP A 41 -1.52 -14.80 -14.78
C ASP A 41 -0.72 -16.10 -15.00
N GLN A 42 -1.12 -16.87 -16.02
CA GLN A 42 -0.50 -18.18 -16.27
C GLN A 42 0.97 -18.09 -16.63
N GLN A 43 1.42 -16.93 -17.11
CA GLN A 43 2.83 -16.70 -17.43
C GLN A 43 3.58 -16.06 -16.27
N GLY A 44 2.94 -15.88 -15.12
CA GLY A 44 3.58 -15.25 -13.98
C GLY A 44 3.64 -13.72 -14.06
N MET A 45 2.86 -13.13 -14.98
CA MET A 45 2.84 -11.69 -15.18
C MET A 45 1.76 -11.03 -14.34
N VAL A 46 2.04 -9.84 -13.85
CA VAL A 46 1.06 -9.01 -13.18
C VAL A 46 0.75 -7.80 -14.06
N HIS A 47 -0.43 -7.23 -13.85
CA HIS A 47 -0.97 -6.23 -14.75
C HIS A 47 -1.43 -4.99 -14.00
N ARG A 48 -1.56 -3.89 -14.74
CA ARG A 48 -2.04 -2.63 -14.20
C ARG A 48 -3.39 -2.80 -13.50
N PRO A 49 -3.64 -2.11 -12.37
CA PRO A 49 -4.92 -2.24 -11.65
C PRO A 49 -6.12 -1.91 -12.56
N HIS A 50 -7.17 -2.70 -12.45
CA HIS A 50 -8.36 -2.49 -13.27
C HIS A 50 -9.68 -2.64 -12.48
N PHE A 51 -9.60 -2.94 -11.20
CA PHE A 51 -10.73 -2.85 -10.25
C PHE A 51 -12.03 -3.52 -10.68
N ARG A 52 -11.95 -4.76 -11.09
CA ARG A 52 -13.14 -5.57 -11.27
C ARG A 52 -13.53 -6.17 -9.93
N PRO A 53 -14.81 -6.49 -9.72
CA PRO A 53 -15.22 -7.14 -8.47
C PRO A 53 -14.38 -8.38 -8.21
N GLY A 54 -13.84 -8.48 -7.01
CA GLY A 54 -13.01 -9.61 -6.61
C GLY A 54 -11.56 -9.53 -7.01
N ASP A 55 -11.16 -8.51 -7.76
CA ASP A 55 -9.76 -8.41 -8.18
C ASP A 55 -8.85 -7.94 -7.06
N ALA A 56 -7.65 -8.51 -7.05
CA ALA A 56 -6.55 -8.05 -6.21
C ALA A 56 -5.60 -7.28 -7.12
N ASN A 57 -5.37 -6.02 -6.83
CA ASN A 57 -4.72 -5.10 -7.77
C ASN A 57 -3.35 -4.62 -7.34
N GLY A 58 -2.81 -5.12 -6.24
CA GLY A 58 -1.47 -4.76 -5.80
C GLY A 58 -1.40 -4.40 -4.33
N LEU A 59 -0.39 -3.64 -3.97
CA LEU A 59 -0.16 -3.21 -2.59
C LEU A 59 -1.33 -2.35 -2.11
N SER A 60 -1.94 -2.76 -1.01
CA SER A 60 -3.14 -2.10 -0.49
C SER A 60 -2.76 -0.87 0.31
N CYS A 61 -3.36 0.25 -0.06
CA CYS A 61 -3.18 1.53 0.61
C CYS A 61 -4.53 2.23 0.74
N SER A 62 -4.55 3.37 1.39
CA SER A 62 -5.78 4.13 1.59
C SER A 62 -5.52 5.62 1.38
N PRO A 63 -6.52 6.37 0.92
CA PRO A 63 -6.33 7.81 0.69
C PRO A 63 -6.35 8.63 1.97
N THR A 64 -6.88 8.07 3.06
CA THR A 64 -6.88 8.71 4.38
C THR A 64 -6.52 7.67 5.44
N ILE A 65 -6.11 8.15 6.61
CA ILE A 65 -5.77 7.26 7.71
C ILE A 65 -7.00 6.50 8.20
N GLN A 66 -8.16 7.16 8.19
CA GLN A 66 -9.40 6.54 8.64
C GLN A 66 -9.87 5.40 7.74
N ASP A 67 -9.44 5.38 6.50
CA ASP A 67 -9.82 4.33 5.55
C ASP A 67 -8.90 3.11 5.61
N LEU A 68 -7.85 3.15 6.44
CA LEU A 68 -6.99 1.98 6.62
C LEU A 68 -7.76 0.83 7.24
N PRO A 69 -7.36 -0.43 6.97
CA PRO A 69 -8.03 -1.57 7.59
C PRO A 69 -7.99 -1.45 9.12
N PRO A 70 -9.12 -1.64 9.79
CA PRO A 70 -9.18 -1.42 11.24
C PRO A 70 -8.14 -2.21 12.05
N PHE A 71 -7.82 -3.44 11.63
CA PHE A 71 -6.86 -4.26 12.35
C PHE A 71 -5.45 -3.69 12.29
N ALA A 72 -5.17 -2.85 11.32
CA ALA A 72 -3.82 -2.32 11.09
C ALA A 72 -3.64 -0.91 11.66
N ILE A 73 -4.71 -0.22 12.01
CA ILE A 73 -4.61 1.16 12.48
C ILE A 73 -3.91 1.20 13.84
N PRO A 74 -2.83 2.00 13.97
CA PRO A 74 -2.11 2.10 15.23
C PRO A 74 -2.96 2.67 16.34
N ILE A 75 -2.59 2.33 17.57
CA ILE A 75 -3.27 2.84 18.77
C ILE A 75 -3.25 4.36 18.78
N GLU A 76 -2.16 4.99 18.38
CA GLU A 76 -2.05 6.46 18.39
C GLU A 76 -3.05 7.14 17.46
N TRP A 77 -3.61 6.40 16.51
CA TRP A 77 -4.60 6.92 15.56
C TRP A 77 -6.00 6.39 15.85
N GLY A 78 -6.21 5.85 17.04
CA GLY A 78 -7.52 5.37 17.45
C GLY A 78 -7.81 3.92 17.13
N GLY A 79 -6.82 3.21 16.62
CA GLY A 79 -6.95 1.79 16.32
C GLY A 79 -6.53 0.92 17.48
N SER A 80 -6.22 -0.32 17.17
CA SER A 80 -5.87 -1.31 18.17
C SER A 80 -4.53 -1.97 17.96
N ASN A 81 -3.81 -1.62 16.91
CA ASN A 81 -2.56 -2.30 16.59
C ASN A 81 -1.39 -1.65 17.35
N PRO A 82 -0.68 -2.41 18.22
CA PRO A 82 0.41 -1.85 19.01
C PRO A 82 1.75 -1.80 18.26
N ARG A 83 1.81 -2.38 17.06
CA ARG A 83 3.08 -2.53 16.36
C ARG A 83 3.23 -1.67 15.11
N THR A 84 2.13 -1.25 14.51
CA THR A 84 2.20 -0.51 13.26
C THR A 84 2.36 0.97 13.49
N VAL A 85 2.90 1.64 12.48
CA VAL A 85 2.89 3.09 12.36
C VAL A 85 2.28 3.42 11.02
N VAL A 86 1.78 4.63 10.88
CA VAL A 86 1.23 5.10 9.62
C VAL A 86 2.36 5.70 8.79
N TRP A 87 2.40 5.29 7.52
CA TRP A 87 3.39 5.78 6.56
C TRP A 87 2.67 6.42 5.39
N ARG A 88 3.34 7.36 4.76
CA ARG A 88 2.82 8.06 3.58
C ARG A 88 3.89 8.06 2.50
N ILE A 89 3.45 7.93 1.24
CA ILE A 89 4.34 8.08 0.09
C ILE A 89 3.69 9.04 -0.91
N GLU A 90 4.50 9.77 -1.63
CA GLU A 90 4.00 10.65 -2.68
C GLU A 90 3.92 9.89 -4.00
N PRO A 91 2.93 10.18 -4.84
CA PRO A 91 2.85 9.50 -6.15
C PRO A 91 4.12 9.64 -6.98
N THR A 92 4.81 10.77 -6.87
CA THR A 92 6.02 11.01 -7.63
C THR A 92 7.20 10.16 -7.14
N ASP A 93 7.09 9.55 -5.97
CA ASP A 93 8.16 8.72 -5.41
C ASP A 93 8.00 7.24 -5.76
N LEU A 94 6.96 6.88 -6.51
CA LEU A 94 6.72 5.48 -6.84
C LEU A 94 7.66 4.94 -7.93
N GLY A 95 8.14 5.80 -8.81
CA GLY A 95 8.93 5.37 -9.95
C GLY A 95 8.06 4.99 -11.14
N ALA A 96 8.70 4.80 -12.27
CA ALA A 96 7.99 4.59 -13.54
C ALA A 96 7.32 3.21 -13.64
N GLU A 97 7.74 2.27 -12.83
CA GLU A 97 7.21 0.90 -12.90
C GLU A 97 5.95 0.68 -12.10
N LEU A 98 5.57 1.66 -11.28
CA LEU A 98 4.41 1.55 -10.40
C LEU A 98 3.40 2.65 -10.69
N VAL A 99 2.13 2.37 -10.38
CA VAL A 99 1.06 3.35 -10.47
C VAL A 99 0.15 3.17 -9.27
N ALA A 100 -0.31 4.29 -8.72
CA ALA A 100 -1.29 4.27 -7.64
C ALA A 100 -2.64 4.64 -8.23
N GLN A 101 -3.65 3.83 -7.97
CA GLN A 101 -4.99 4.11 -8.45
C GLN A 101 -5.99 3.87 -7.33
N GLU A 102 -6.91 4.81 -7.16
CA GLU A 102 -7.99 4.63 -6.22
C GLU A 102 -9.03 3.71 -6.84
N ASP A 103 -9.53 2.77 -6.04
CA ASP A 103 -10.56 1.84 -6.48
C ASP A 103 -11.86 2.60 -6.67
N THR A 104 -12.38 2.61 -7.89
CA THR A 104 -13.62 3.29 -8.21
C THR A 104 -14.83 2.38 -8.14
N ALA A 105 -14.63 1.06 -7.99
CA ALA A 105 -15.74 0.13 -7.86
C ALA A 105 -16.37 0.29 -6.47
N PRO A 106 -17.70 0.15 -6.36
CA PRO A 106 -18.34 0.24 -5.05
C PRO A 106 -17.80 -0.86 -4.13
N GLN A 107 -17.19 -0.46 -3.02
CA GLN A 107 -16.67 -1.38 -2.03
C GLN A 107 -17.52 -1.30 -0.79
N SER A 108 -17.45 -2.33 0.02
CA SER A 108 -18.29 -2.39 1.20
C SER A 108 -17.90 -1.35 2.23
N LYS A 109 -16.64 -0.99 2.33
CA LYS A 109 -16.17 -0.08 3.38
C LYS A 109 -14.96 0.69 2.93
N GLY A 110 -14.95 1.97 3.24
CA GLY A 110 -13.78 2.79 3.10
C GLY A 110 -13.33 2.96 1.66
N ARG A 111 -12.43 3.89 1.48
CA ARG A 111 -11.82 4.13 0.18
C ARG A 111 -10.50 3.36 0.13
N HIS A 112 -10.10 2.95 -1.04
CA HIS A 112 -8.97 2.07 -1.20
C HIS A 112 -8.12 2.50 -2.39
N ILE A 113 -6.81 2.46 -2.22
CA ILE A 113 -5.85 2.72 -3.28
C ILE A 113 -5.00 1.46 -3.45
N SER A 114 -4.76 1.08 -4.70
CA SER A 114 -3.81 0.01 -5.00
C SER A 114 -2.59 0.60 -5.69
N ILE A 115 -1.40 0.21 -5.21
CA ILE A 115 -0.16 0.47 -5.93
C ILE A 115 0.16 -0.79 -6.72
N GLY A 116 -0.06 -0.71 -8.02
CA GLY A 116 0.15 -1.83 -8.92
C GLY A 116 1.22 -1.54 -9.95
N PRO A 117 1.49 -2.52 -10.83
CA PRO A 117 2.44 -2.28 -11.92
C PRO A 117 1.86 -1.30 -12.94
N SER A 118 2.70 -0.46 -13.50
CA SER A 118 2.27 0.50 -14.51
C SER A 118 1.95 -0.16 -15.84
N GLY A 119 2.38 -1.39 -16.03
CA GLY A 119 2.11 -2.20 -17.20
C GLY A 119 2.40 -3.65 -16.88
N ALA A 120 2.23 -4.54 -17.84
CA ALA A 120 2.49 -5.96 -17.61
C ALA A 120 3.97 -6.20 -17.31
N MET A 121 4.25 -6.97 -16.28
CA MET A 121 5.63 -7.33 -15.93
C MET A 121 5.62 -8.60 -15.09
N PRO A 122 6.74 -9.32 -14.99
CA PRO A 122 6.83 -10.47 -14.10
C PRO A 122 6.58 -10.05 -12.64
N PHE A 123 5.98 -10.95 -11.87
CA PHE A 123 5.68 -10.65 -10.46
C PHE A 123 6.95 -10.23 -9.69
N ASP A 124 8.07 -10.91 -9.92
CA ASP A 124 9.31 -10.60 -9.20
C ASP A 124 9.79 -9.18 -9.48
N GLU A 125 9.62 -8.72 -10.69
CA GLU A 125 10.00 -7.36 -11.06
C GLU A 125 9.09 -6.35 -10.36
N TYR A 126 7.80 -6.62 -10.31
CA TYR A 126 6.84 -5.78 -9.60
C TYR A 126 7.16 -5.74 -8.10
N LEU A 127 7.39 -6.89 -7.49
CA LEU A 127 7.72 -6.94 -6.06
C LEU A 127 8.99 -6.15 -5.77
N ARG A 128 10.00 -6.28 -6.64
CA ARG A 128 11.23 -5.53 -6.47
C ARG A 128 11.00 -4.03 -6.56
N ALA A 129 10.14 -3.60 -7.48
CA ALA A 129 9.80 -2.19 -7.61
C ALA A 129 9.08 -1.66 -6.36
N VAL A 130 8.16 -2.45 -5.79
CA VAL A 130 7.47 -2.08 -4.55
C VAL A 130 8.47 -1.93 -3.42
N GLN A 131 9.37 -2.89 -3.26
CA GLN A 131 10.34 -2.86 -2.16
C GLN A 131 11.39 -1.79 -2.36
N ALA A 132 11.64 -1.38 -3.60
CA ALA A 132 12.57 -0.28 -3.87
C ALA A 132 12.02 1.07 -3.40
N THR A 133 10.74 1.18 -3.11
CA THR A 133 10.17 2.41 -2.56
C THR A 133 10.45 2.55 -1.06
N ARG A 134 11.09 1.60 -0.43
CA ARG A 134 11.22 1.54 1.03
C ARG A 134 11.70 2.85 1.65
N SER A 135 12.71 3.48 1.07
CA SER A 135 13.27 4.73 1.61
C SER A 135 12.41 5.95 1.29
N LYS A 136 11.36 5.79 0.50
CA LYS A 136 10.50 6.91 0.11
C LYS A 136 9.29 7.07 1.03
N TRP A 137 8.99 6.07 1.84
CA TRP A 137 7.88 6.16 2.78
C TRP A 137 8.27 7.03 3.96
N THR A 138 7.39 7.95 4.32
CA THR A 138 7.61 8.87 5.43
C THR A 138 6.64 8.54 6.56
N LYS A 139 7.18 8.44 7.76
CA LYS A 139 6.38 8.14 8.92
C LYS A 139 5.49 9.35 9.28
N VAL A 140 4.21 9.10 9.52
CA VAL A 140 3.25 10.13 9.93
C VAL A 140 2.97 9.95 11.41
N THR A 141 3.18 11.02 12.17
CA THR A 141 2.99 10.95 13.61
C THR A 141 1.77 11.77 14.01
N ASN A 142 1.07 11.27 15.03
CA ASN A 142 -0.10 11.97 15.57
C ASN A 142 0.37 12.82 16.75
N CYS A 143 0.61 14.09 16.52
CA CYS A 143 1.07 14.96 17.58
C CYS A 143 0.27 16.26 17.72
#